data_92b246ab2d7ca9efbaf4ed513ef275ed
#
_entry.id   92b246ab2d7ca9efbaf4ed513ef275ed
#
_cell.length_a   1.000
_cell.length_b   1.000
_cell.length_c   1.000
_cell.angle_alpha   90.00
_cell.angle_beta   90.00
_cell.angle_gamma   90.00
#
_symmetry.space_group_name_H-M   'P 1'
#
loop_
_entity.id
_entity.type
_entity.pdbx_description
1 polymer ?
#
loop_
_entity_poly.entity_id
_entity_poly.type
_entity_poly.pdbx_seq_one_letter_code
_entity_poly.pdbx_strand_id
1 'polypeptide(L)'
;MLLFSAAVLIALGSLLALALAIRNFLDHDPRFRIESAASIQTLGNSTGSPASPLAGAELTRADLLSVFGSDVGRNLFLVPLAKRRAALEQIPWVENGAVMRLLPNQLRVAITERTPIAFVQVRGRIQLADVNGVILDMAPLQMAARRYSFPVVSGIGPADSLSLRSARMHVYRRFITDLDSSGEHISSQLSEVDLSDPDDVRATVPANGSDLLLHFGQEDFLARWRNYQAHIAQWQQQYSHLASVDLRYEREVVLKIASDSVPAPEANPSPKPAQASPQASHKAPAEHGAKPHNPQPAKHTPPAKAHEPPAKSHPGRVPA
;
A
#
# COMPACT_ATOMS: atom_id res chain seq x y z
N MET A 1 7.70 -64.15 23.08
CA MET A 1 8.06 -62.95 22.31
C MET A 1 7.41 -62.95 20.93
N LEU A 2 7.59 -63.97 20.08
CA LEU A 2 7.05 -64.06 18.70
C LEU A 2 5.50 -63.92 18.60
N LEU A 3 4.73 -64.55 19.49
CA LEU A 3 3.25 -64.44 19.53
C LEU A 3 2.78 -63.05 19.89
N PHE A 4 3.49 -62.34 20.77
CA PHE A 4 3.15 -60.96 21.16
C PHE A 4 3.46 -59.98 20.02
N SER A 5 4.54 -60.15 19.29
CA SER A 5 4.85 -59.33 18.12
C SER A 5 3.89 -59.54 16.97
N ALA A 6 3.45 -60.80 16.75
CA ALA A 6 2.41 -61.10 15.74
C ALA A 6 1.05 -60.48 16.09
N ALA A 7 0.65 -60.53 17.37
CA ALA A 7 -0.60 -59.92 17.82
C ALA A 7 -0.58 -58.37 17.67
N VAL A 8 0.56 -57.74 17.97
CA VAL A 8 0.73 -56.30 17.77
C VAL A 8 0.66 -55.92 16.27
N LEU A 9 1.28 -56.69 15.38
CA LEU A 9 1.22 -56.43 13.94
C LEU A 9 -0.21 -56.61 13.38
N ILE A 10 -0.97 -57.60 13.85
CA ILE A 10 -2.36 -57.80 13.46
C ILE A 10 -3.24 -56.62 13.96
N ALA A 11 -3.02 -56.19 15.22
CA ALA A 11 -3.75 -55.06 15.76
C ALA A 11 -3.45 -53.74 14.99
N LEU A 12 -2.19 -53.47 14.65
CA LEU A 12 -1.80 -52.35 13.82
C LEU A 12 -2.39 -52.42 12.40
N GLY A 13 -2.35 -53.61 11.79
CA GLY A 13 -2.94 -53.82 10.48
C GLY A 13 -4.46 -53.63 10.44
N SER A 14 -5.17 -54.11 11.44
CA SER A 14 -6.62 -53.89 11.56
C SER A 14 -6.98 -52.41 11.83
N LEU A 15 -6.19 -51.73 12.65
CA LEU A 15 -6.37 -50.30 12.90
C LEU A 15 -6.14 -49.43 11.65
N LEU A 16 -5.11 -49.79 10.88
CA LEU A 16 -4.83 -49.16 9.58
C LEU A 16 -5.97 -49.42 8.57
N ALA A 17 -6.43 -50.70 8.45
CA ALA A 17 -7.54 -51.05 7.58
C ALA A 17 -8.82 -50.31 7.95
N LEU A 18 -9.14 -50.21 9.24
CA LEU A 18 -10.28 -49.43 9.73
C LEU A 18 -10.15 -47.95 9.40
N ALA A 19 -8.99 -47.35 9.62
CA ALA A 19 -8.73 -45.96 9.27
C ALA A 19 -8.89 -45.70 7.75
N LEU A 20 -8.40 -46.58 6.92
CA LEU A 20 -8.59 -46.51 5.45
C LEU A 20 -10.06 -46.67 5.05
N ALA A 21 -10.80 -47.57 5.69
CA ALA A 21 -12.23 -47.78 5.43
C ALA A 21 -13.05 -46.53 5.80
N ILE A 22 -12.78 -45.95 6.97
CA ILE A 22 -13.40 -44.68 7.42
C ILE A 22 -13.08 -43.56 6.45
N ARG A 23 -11.82 -43.41 6.08
CA ARG A 23 -11.41 -42.41 5.10
C ARG A 23 -12.12 -42.59 3.75
N ASN A 24 -12.14 -43.78 3.23
CA ASN A 24 -12.81 -44.08 1.96
C ASN A 24 -14.32 -43.82 2.02
N PHE A 25 -14.97 -44.16 3.14
CA PHE A 25 -16.37 -43.81 3.38
C PHE A 25 -16.60 -42.29 3.39
N LEU A 26 -15.80 -41.57 4.16
CA LEU A 26 -15.92 -40.11 4.24
C LEU A 26 -15.65 -39.42 2.89
N ASP A 27 -14.70 -39.92 2.10
CA ASP A 27 -14.33 -39.33 0.83
C ASP A 27 -15.38 -39.56 -0.28
N HIS A 28 -16.17 -40.64 -0.22
CA HIS A 28 -17.08 -41.03 -1.28
C HIS A 28 -18.57 -40.86 -0.94
N ASP A 29 -18.93 -40.62 0.33
CA ASP A 29 -20.34 -40.45 0.70
C ASP A 29 -20.89 -39.14 0.09
N PRO A 30 -21.97 -39.19 -0.72
CA PRO A 30 -22.59 -38.04 -1.35
C PRO A 30 -23.13 -37.02 -0.35
N ARG A 31 -23.41 -37.40 0.91
CA ARG A 31 -23.90 -36.50 1.96
C ARG A 31 -22.91 -35.38 2.31
N PHE A 32 -21.61 -35.64 2.06
CA PHE A 32 -20.55 -34.64 2.34
C PHE A 32 -20.14 -33.83 1.12
N ARG A 33 -20.89 -33.95 0.01
CA ARG A 33 -20.61 -33.18 -1.22
C ARG A 33 -21.23 -31.79 -1.14
N ILE A 34 -20.45 -30.76 -1.42
CA ILE A 34 -20.91 -29.37 -1.55
C ILE A 34 -21.78 -29.27 -2.81
N GLU A 35 -23.09 -29.18 -2.65
CA GLU A 35 -24.04 -29.31 -3.78
C GLU A 35 -24.06 -28.05 -4.66
N SER A 36 -23.92 -26.87 -4.05
CA SER A 36 -24.05 -25.60 -4.78
C SER A 36 -23.30 -24.46 -4.10
N ALA A 37 -23.21 -23.33 -4.79
CA ALA A 37 -22.68 -22.10 -4.21
C ALA A 37 -23.49 -21.60 -3.01
N ALA A 38 -24.75 -21.99 -2.83
CA ALA A 38 -25.56 -21.67 -1.66
C ALA A 38 -25.09 -22.41 -0.40
N SER A 39 -24.38 -23.54 -0.56
CA SER A 39 -23.75 -24.29 0.55
C SER A 39 -22.53 -23.55 1.13
N ILE A 40 -22.09 -22.45 0.52
CA ILE A 40 -21.02 -21.58 1.02
C ILE A 40 -21.69 -20.40 1.72
N GLN A 41 -21.75 -20.48 3.04
CA GLN A 41 -22.36 -19.44 3.89
C GLN A 41 -21.30 -18.44 4.31
N THR A 42 -21.56 -17.16 4.06
CA THR A 42 -20.68 -16.07 4.50
C THR A 42 -21.23 -15.40 5.76
N LEU A 43 -20.33 -15.15 6.71
CA LEU A 43 -20.57 -14.26 7.84
C LEU A 43 -19.57 -13.11 7.71
N GLY A 44 -20.06 -11.90 7.50
CA GLY A 44 -19.23 -10.69 7.46
C GLY A 44 -19.55 -9.79 8.66
N ASN A 45 -18.62 -8.95 9.05
CA ASN A 45 -18.84 -7.85 9.99
C ASN A 45 -19.60 -6.68 9.36
N SER A 46 -20.05 -6.83 8.12
CA SER A 46 -20.88 -5.82 7.49
C SER A 46 -22.19 -5.68 8.28
N THR A 47 -22.58 -4.46 8.55
CA THR A 47 -23.84 -4.06 9.18
C THR A 47 -25.10 -4.51 8.41
N GLY A 48 -24.95 -5.47 7.49
CA GLY A 48 -26.01 -6.06 6.71
C GLY A 48 -26.86 -7.05 7.50
N SER A 49 -28.15 -7.10 7.19
CA SER A 49 -29.11 -8.03 7.73
C SER A 49 -28.63 -9.48 7.58
N PRO A 50 -28.92 -10.39 8.56
CA PRO A 50 -28.58 -11.81 8.46
C PRO A 50 -29.17 -12.51 7.22
N ALA A 51 -30.16 -11.91 6.55
CA ALA A 51 -30.75 -12.41 5.32
C ALA A 51 -29.89 -12.09 4.06
N SER A 52 -28.94 -11.15 4.14
CA SER A 52 -28.02 -10.81 3.07
C SER A 52 -26.69 -10.38 3.68
N PRO A 53 -25.85 -11.31 4.10
CA PRO A 53 -24.61 -11.00 4.81
C PRO A 53 -23.60 -10.18 3.99
N LEU A 54 -23.82 -10.06 2.68
CA LEU A 54 -23.02 -9.23 1.78
C LEU A 54 -23.73 -7.91 1.39
N ALA A 55 -24.94 -7.64 1.91
CA ALA A 55 -25.61 -6.38 1.63
C ALA A 55 -24.89 -5.23 2.34
N GLY A 56 -24.24 -4.38 1.57
CA GLY A 56 -23.40 -3.30 2.07
C GLY A 56 -21.91 -3.63 2.20
N ALA A 57 -21.53 -4.88 1.93
CA ALA A 57 -20.15 -5.33 1.85
C ALA A 57 -19.50 -4.90 0.52
N GLU A 58 -18.21 -4.64 0.57
CA GLU A 58 -17.42 -4.37 -0.64
C GLU A 58 -17.05 -5.66 -1.39
N LEU A 59 -17.11 -6.78 -0.67
CA LEU A 59 -16.92 -8.10 -1.26
C LEU A 59 -18.18 -8.55 -2.01
N THR A 60 -17.99 -8.94 -3.25
CA THR A 60 -19.08 -9.46 -4.08
C THR A 60 -19.17 -10.98 -3.98
N ARG A 61 -20.34 -11.52 -4.35
CA ARG A 61 -20.50 -12.98 -4.50
C ARG A 61 -19.55 -13.56 -5.57
N ALA A 62 -19.20 -12.77 -6.59
CA ALA A 62 -18.25 -13.18 -7.63
C ALA A 62 -16.85 -13.37 -7.05
N ASP A 63 -16.40 -12.50 -6.14
CA ASP A 63 -15.11 -12.61 -5.46
C ASP A 63 -15.02 -13.91 -4.66
N LEU A 64 -16.09 -14.24 -3.92
CA LEU A 64 -16.15 -15.50 -3.18
C LEU A 64 -16.15 -16.72 -4.10
N LEU A 65 -16.87 -16.67 -5.21
CA LEU A 65 -16.90 -17.76 -6.18
C LEU A 65 -15.56 -17.92 -6.90
N SER A 66 -14.79 -16.87 -7.07
CA SER A 66 -13.43 -16.97 -7.60
C SER A 66 -12.53 -17.84 -6.71
N VAL A 67 -12.72 -17.77 -5.39
CA VAL A 67 -11.97 -18.57 -4.41
C VAL A 67 -12.53 -19.96 -4.23
N PHE A 68 -13.85 -20.09 -4.09
CA PHE A 68 -14.51 -21.34 -3.68
C PHE A 68 -15.24 -22.08 -4.81
N GLY A 69 -15.38 -21.49 -6.00
CA GLY A 69 -16.17 -22.08 -7.08
C GLY A 69 -15.70 -23.46 -7.51
N SER A 70 -14.40 -23.74 -7.44
CA SER A 70 -13.84 -25.05 -7.74
C SER A 70 -14.12 -26.14 -6.67
N ASP A 71 -14.68 -25.76 -5.52
CA ASP A 71 -15.02 -26.69 -4.45
C ASP A 71 -16.49 -27.14 -4.53
N VAL A 72 -17.30 -26.48 -5.34
CA VAL A 72 -18.67 -26.93 -5.63
C VAL A 72 -18.61 -28.29 -6.33
N GLY A 73 -19.38 -29.25 -5.87
CA GLY A 73 -19.35 -30.64 -6.31
C GLY A 73 -18.27 -31.51 -5.65
N ARG A 74 -17.35 -30.90 -4.87
CA ARG A 74 -16.28 -31.61 -4.16
C ARG A 74 -16.75 -32.09 -2.80
N ASN A 75 -16.14 -33.17 -2.29
CA ASN A 75 -16.36 -33.60 -0.92
C ASN A 75 -15.77 -32.56 0.08
N LEU A 76 -16.54 -32.23 1.11
CA LEU A 76 -16.23 -31.24 2.14
C LEU A 76 -14.88 -31.52 2.84
N PHE A 77 -14.57 -32.82 3.08
CA PHE A 77 -13.31 -33.19 3.75
C PHE A 77 -12.07 -33.01 2.86
N LEU A 78 -12.23 -33.03 1.53
CA LEU A 78 -11.16 -32.82 0.57
C LEU A 78 -10.87 -31.35 0.26
N VAL A 79 -11.68 -30.42 0.77
CA VAL A 79 -11.45 -28.98 0.58
C VAL A 79 -10.22 -28.54 1.39
N PRO A 80 -9.20 -27.96 0.75
CA PRO A 80 -7.98 -27.53 1.44
C PRO A 80 -8.21 -26.16 2.12
N LEU A 81 -8.79 -26.15 3.32
CA LEU A 81 -9.22 -24.91 4.02
C LEU A 81 -8.12 -23.86 4.14
N ALA A 82 -6.88 -24.26 4.45
CA ALA A 82 -5.77 -23.35 4.58
C ALA A 82 -5.46 -22.61 3.26
N LYS A 83 -5.51 -23.32 2.12
CA LYS A 83 -5.32 -22.69 0.80
C LYS A 83 -6.46 -21.74 0.45
N ARG A 84 -7.70 -22.11 0.82
CA ARG A 84 -8.87 -21.25 0.58
C ARG A 84 -8.85 -20.01 1.44
N ARG A 85 -8.44 -20.14 2.70
CA ARG A 85 -8.20 -19.01 3.58
C ARG A 85 -7.13 -18.07 2.99
N ALA A 86 -5.97 -18.60 2.61
CA ALA A 86 -4.91 -17.79 2.02
C ALA A 86 -5.35 -17.10 0.72
N ALA A 87 -6.14 -17.79 -0.13
CA ALA A 87 -6.68 -17.18 -1.34
C ALA A 87 -7.71 -16.07 -1.04
N LEU A 88 -8.53 -16.24 -0.01
CA LEU A 88 -9.47 -15.23 0.46
C LEU A 88 -8.74 -13.97 0.96
N GLU A 89 -7.67 -14.13 1.73
CA GLU A 89 -6.83 -13.06 2.27
C GLU A 89 -6.00 -12.34 1.18
N GLN A 90 -5.93 -12.86 -0.05
CA GLN A 90 -5.35 -12.16 -1.20
C GLN A 90 -6.29 -11.10 -1.80
N ILE A 91 -7.57 -11.16 -1.47
CA ILE A 91 -8.53 -10.13 -1.92
C ILE A 91 -8.25 -8.86 -1.11
N PRO A 92 -7.95 -7.71 -1.74
CA PRO A 92 -7.53 -6.51 -1.02
C PRO A 92 -8.52 -6.05 0.06
N TRP A 93 -9.83 -6.23 -0.16
CA TRP A 93 -10.89 -5.86 0.78
C TRP A 93 -11.01 -6.79 1.99
N VAL A 94 -10.34 -7.93 1.99
CA VAL A 94 -10.34 -8.87 3.12
C VAL A 94 -9.18 -8.56 4.07
N GLU A 95 -9.50 -8.20 5.31
CA GLU A 95 -8.52 -8.06 6.37
C GLU A 95 -8.18 -9.41 6.99
N ASN A 96 -9.22 -10.17 7.34
CA ASN A 96 -9.10 -11.49 7.91
C ASN A 96 -10.17 -12.42 7.35
N GLY A 97 -9.80 -13.66 7.09
CA GLY A 97 -10.71 -14.71 6.65
C GLY A 97 -10.62 -15.97 7.53
N ALA A 98 -11.74 -16.57 7.86
CA ALA A 98 -11.78 -17.89 8.46
C ALA A 98 -12.70 -18.79 7.64
N VAL A 99 -12.24 -20.02 7.36
CA VAL A 99 -13.00 -21.00 6.60
C VAL A 99 -13.19 -22.24 7.46
N MET A 100 -14.44 -22.63 7.66
CA MET A 100 -14.82 -23.75 8.54
C MET A 100 -15.72 -24.72 7.77
N ARG A 101 -15.58 -26.02 8.08
CA ARG A 101 -16.52 -27.03 7.62
C ARG A 101 -17.73 -27.06 8.55
N LEU A 102 -18.92 -27.00 7.96
CA LEU A 102 -20.17 -27.19 8.67
C LEU A 102 -20.83 -28.46 8.11
N LEU A 103 -20.88 -29.49 8.91
CA LEU A 103 -21.47 -30.77 8.51
C LEU A 103 -22.98 -30.63 8.25
N PRO A 104 -23.52 -31.38 7.28
CA PRO A 104 -22.83 -32.41 6.52
C PRO A 104 -22.07 -31.90 5.27
N ASN A 105 -22.47 -30.80 4.61
CA ASN A 105 -22.03 -30.44 3.27
C ASN A 105 -21.86 -28.93 3.03
N GLN A 106 -21.62 -28.16 4.08
CA GLN A 106 -21.54 -26.72 3.99
C GLN A 106 -20.14 -26.19 4.36
N LEU A 107 -19.73 -25.10 3.70
CA LEU A 107 -18.61 -24.27 4.13
C LEU A 107 -19.12 -22.98 4.76
N ARG A 108 -18.61 -22.66 5.94
CA ARG A 108 -18.84 -21.38 6.57
C ARG A 108 -17.59 -20.52 6.43
N VAL A 109 -17.76 -19.34 5.84
CA VAL A 109 -16.70 -18.38 5.58
C VAL A 109 -16.99 -17.14 6.41
N ALA A 110 -16.17 -16.86 7.42
CA ALA A 110 -16.23 -15.62 8.18
C ALA A 110 -15.21 -14.64 7.62
N ILE A 111 -15.63 -13.41 7.36
CA ILE A 111 -14.82 -12.38 6.72
C ILE A 111 -14.87 -11.11 7.54
N THR A 112 -13.69 -10.54 7.83
CA THR A 112 -13.56 -9.17 8.32
C THR A 112 -13.08 -8.32 7.14
N GLU A 113 -13.88 -7.33 6.75
CA GLU A 113 -13.53 -6.40 5.69
C GLU A 113 -12.64 -5.27 6.21
N ARG A 114 -11.75 -4.78 5.34
CA ARG A 114 -10.92 -3.60 5.64
C ARG A 114 -11.76 -2.34 5.65
N THR A 115 -11.41 -1.45 6.57
CA THR A 115 -12.03 -0.13 6.67
C THR A 115 -11.09 0.90 6.04
N PRO A 116 -11.50 1.58 4.97
CA PRO A 116 -10.69 2.66 4.39
C PRO A 116 -10.67 3.88 5.33
N ILE A 117 -9.54 4.56 5.39
CA ILE A 117 -9.34 5.76 6.20
C ILE A 117 -8.78 6.95 5.41
N ALA A 118 -8.38 6.76 4.17
CA ALA A 118 -7.80 7.80 3.33
C ALA A 118 -8.04 7.56 1.85
N PHE A 119 -8.02 8.62 1.06
CA PHE A 119 -7.80 8.54 -0.38
C PHE A 119 -6.31 8.54 -0.67
N VAL A 120 -5.89 7.80 -1.71
CA VAL A 120 -4.52 7.77 -2.22
C VAL A 120 -4.53 7.89 -3.74
N GLN A 121 -3.56 8.58 -4.30
CA GLN A 121 -3.43 8.67 -5.75
C GLN A 121 -2.49 7.59 -6.28
N VAL A 122 -3.02 6.69 -7.09
CA VAL A 122 -2.27 5.59 -7.69
C VAL A 122 -2.40 5.65 -9.21
N ARG A 123 -1.29 5.90 -9.90
CA ARG A 123 -1.25 5.97 -11.38
C ARG A 123 -2.32 6.91 -11.97
N GLY A 124 -2.52 8.07 -11.34
CA GLY A 124 -3.48 9.07 -11.77
C GLY A 124 -4.95 8.77 -11.43
N ARG A 125 -5.23 7.70 -10.68
CA ARG A 125 -6.57 7.39 -10.17
C ARG A 125 -6.61 7.54 -8.65
N ILE A 126 -7.74 7.98 -8.15
CA ILE A 126 -8.02 7.99 -6.71
C ILE A 126 -8.48 6.59 -6.31
N GLN A 127 -7.83 6.04 -5.30
CA GLN A 127 -8.15 4.78 -4.65
C GLN A 127 -8.26 5.00 -3.14
N LEU A 128 -8.67 3.99 -2.42
CA LEU A 128 -8.77 4.04 -0.97
C LEU A 128 -7.55 3.33 -0.34
N ALA A 129 -7.21 3.69 0.90
CA ALA A 129 -6.23 2.97 1.68
C ALA A 129 -6.75 2.72 3.10
N ASP A 130 -6.39 1.56 3.65
CA ASP A 130 -6.64 1.23 5.05
C ASP A 130 -5.49 1.68 5.96
N VAL A 131 -5.65 1.49 7.26
CA VAL A 131 -4.64 1.82 8.28
C VAL A 131 -3.31 1.06 8.11
N ASN A 132 -3.35 -0.09 7.47
CA ASN A 132 -2.17 -0.93 7.22
C ASN A 132 -1.49 -0.62 5.88
N GLY A 133 -1.96 0.42 5.16
CA GLY A 133 -1.41 0.82 3.88
C GLY A 133 -1.76 -0.12 2.73
N VAL A 134 -2.79 -0.94 2.89
CA VAL A 134 -3.35 -1.74 1.80
C VAL A 134 -4.19 -0.83 0.93
N ILE A 135 -3.86 -0.81 -0.36
CA ILE A 135 -4.59 -0.02 -1.35
C ILE A 135 -5.83 -0.82 -1.79
N LEU A 136 -6.98 -0.17 -1.68
CA LEU A 136 -8.28 -0.75 -1.94
C LEU A 136 -8.82 -0.15 -3.24
N ASP A 137 -9.00 -0.98 -4.25
CA ASP A 137 -9.57 -0.57 -5.52
C ASP A 137 -11.11 -0.56 -5.42
N MET A 138 -11.71 0.51 -5.85
CA MET A 138 -13.15 0.69 -5.90
C MET A 138 -13.55 1.46 -7.16
N ALA A 139 -14.61 1.02 -7.83
CA ALA A 139 -15.13 1.75 -8.97
C ALA A 139 -15.58 3.16 -8.58
N PRO A 140 -15.30 4.20 -9.40
CA PRO A 140 -15.61 5.59 -9.05
C PRO A 140 -17.09 5.84 -8.69
N LEU A 141 -18.02 5.15 -9.34
CA LEU A 141 -19.45 5.26 -9.04
C LEU A 141 -19.79 4.70 -7.64
N GLN A 142 -19.16 3.61 -7.24
CA GLN A 142 -19.34 3.02 -5.91
C GLN A 142 -18.74 3.94 -4.83
N MET A 143 -17.56 4.48 -5.10
CA MET A 143 -16.88 5.42 -4.21
C MET A 143 -17.73 6.67 -3.98
N ALA A 144 -18.31 7.25 -5.04
CA ALA A 144 -19.21 8.39 -4.95
C ALA A 144 -20.51 8.07 -4.17
N ALA A 145 -21.05 6.86 -4.34
CA ALA A 145 -22.26 6.41 -3.62
C ALA A 145 -22.01 6.26 -2.11
N ARG A 146 -20.80 5.90 -1.70
CA ARG A 146 -20.40 5.75 -0.27
C ARG A 146 -20.16 7.07 0.44
N ARG A 147 -19.98 8.16 -0.31
CA ARG A 147 -19.75 9.52 0.24
C ARG A 147 -18.60 9.58 1.24
N TYR A 148 -17.50 8.90 0.94
CA TYR A 148 -16.30 9.03 1.77
C TYR A 148 -15.83 10.49 1.76
N SER A 149 -15.41 10.98 2.93
CA SER A 149 -14.86 12.32 3.12
C SER A 149 -13.51 12.20 3.81
N PHE A 150 -12.48 11.88 3.03
CA PHE A 150 -11.10 11.79 3.50
C PHE A 150 -10.23 12.78 2.75
N PRO A 151 -9.17 13.31 3.34
CA PRO A 151 -8.12 13.98 2.56
C PRO A 151 -7.39 12.98 1.67
N VAL A 152 -6.77 13.49 0.60
CA VAL A 152 -5.87 12.70 -0.24
C VAL A 152 -4.53 12.57 0.47
N VAL A 153 -4.04 11.35 0.64
CA VAL A 153 -2.72 11.10 1.22
C VAL A 153 -1.71 10.91 0.10
N SER A 154 -0.66 11.73 0.11
CA SER A 154 0.52 11.61 -0.75
C SER A 154 1.72 11.04 0.03
N GLY A 155 2.77 10.67 -0.68
CA GLY A 155 3.91 9.95 -0.09
C GLY A 155 3.66 8.44 0.06
N ILE A 156 2.56 7.89 -0.45
CA ILE A 156 2.24 6.47 -0.43
C ILE A 156 2.00 6.01 -1.86
N GLY A 157 2.76 5.01 -2.29
CA GLY A 157 2.66 4.50 -3.64
C GLY A 157 2.67 2.97 -3.71
N PRO A 158 2.20 2.39 -4.83
CA PRO A 158 2.20 0.94 -5.04
C PRO A 158 3.61 0.35 -5.15
N ALA A 159 4.63 1.17 -5.43
CA ALA A 159 6.04 0.76 -5.47
C ALA A 159 6.66 0.66 -4.08
N ASP A 160 6.05 1.29 -3.07
CA ASP A 160 6.52 1.21 -1.69
C ASP A 160 6.23 -0.16 -1.10
N SER A 161 7.12 -0.63 -0.22
CA SER A 161 6.86 -1.85 0.55
C SER A 161 5.63 -1.68 1.44
N LEU A 162 4.91 -2.77 1.71
CA LEU A 162 3.75 -2.72 2.60
C LEU A 162 4.12 -2.20 3.99
N SER A 163 5.31 -2.55 4.49
CA SER A 163 5.82 -2.07 5.79
C SER A 163 5.98 -0.54 5.83
N LEU A 164 6.52 0.05 4.75
CA LEU A 164 6.67 1.50 4.65
C LEU A 164 5.32 2.20 4.56
N ARG A 165 4.41 1.67 3.73
CA ARG A 165 3.04 2.21 3.62
C ARG A 165 2.30 2.12 4.95
N SER A 166 2.42 0.98 5.65
CA SER A 166 1.81 0.79 6.97
C SER A 166 2.36 1.79 8.00
N ALA A 167 3.68 1.98 8.05
CA ALA A 167 4.29 2.95 8.95
C ALA A 167 3.75 4.37 8.71
N ARG A 168 3.69 4.81 7.45
CA ARG A 168 3.14 6.12 7.07
C ARG A 168 1.65 6.25 7.40
N MET A 169 0.84 5.21 7.13
CA MET A 169 -0.58 5.24 7.47
C MET A 169 -0.85 5.24 8.98
N HIS A 170 0.02 4.68 9.80
CA HIS A 170 -0.07 4.82 11.25
C HIS A 170 0.23 6.26 11.71
N VAL A 171 1.19 6.94 11.07
CA VAL A 171 1.43 8.38 11.31
C VAL A 171 0.19 9.19 10.91
N TYR A 172 -0.36 8.93 9.72
CA TYR A 172 -1.60 9.56 9.26
C TYR A 172 -2.75 9.37 10.26
N ARG A 173 -3.00 8.14 10.69
CA ARG A 173 -4.07 7.86 11.67
C ARG A 173 -3.85 8.63 12.97
N ARG A 174 -2.62 8.69 13.48
CA ARG A 174 -2.29 9.47 14.69
C ARG A 174 -2.57 10.96 14.45
N PHE A 175 -2.14 11.51 13.31
CA PHE A 175 -2.38 12.89 12.92
C PHE A 175 -3.88 13.24 12.91
N ILE A 176 -4.70 12.47 12.19
CA ILE A 176 -6.15 12.69 12.11
C ILE A 176 -6.82 12.53 13.49
N THR A 177 -6.43 11.51 14.27
CA THR A 177 -6.99 11.26 15.60
C THR A 177 -6.69 12.40 16.56
N ASP A 178 -5.48 12.96 16.52
CA ASP A 178 -5.10 14.11 17.36
C ASP A 178 -5.84 15.38 16.93
N LEU A 179 -5.89 15.67 15.63
CA LEU A 179 -6.65 16.82 15.11
C LEU A 179 -8.12 16.79 15.51
N ASP A 180 -8.77 15.64 15.36
CA ASP A 180 -10.20 15.48 15.63
C ASP A 180 -10.53 15.20 17.09
N SER A 181 -9.53 15.18 17.98
CA SER A 181 -9.70 14.91 19.40
C SER A 181 -10.58 15.94 20.12
N SER A 182 -10.69 17.17 19.56
CA SER A 182 -11.63 18.19 20.04
C SER A 182 -13.09 17.96 19.67
N GLY A 183 -13.38 17.02 18.75
CA GLY A 183 -14.70 16.78 18.20
C GLY A 183 -15.13 17.74 17.07
N GLU A 184 -14.26 18.62 16.63
CA GLU A 184 -14.54 19.62 15.58
C GLU A 184 -14.40 19.13 14.15
N HIS A 185 -14.03 17.86 13.95
CA HIS A 185 -13.80 17.25 12.62
C HIS A 185 -12.87 18.09 11.73
N ILE A 186 -11.75 18.52 12.29
CA ILE A 186 -10.76 19.36 11.62
C ILE A 186 -10.21 18.69 10.36
N SER A 187 -10.06 17.35 10.41
CA SER A 187 -9.59 16.55 9.28
C SER A 187 -10.41 16.76 8.01
N SER A 188 -11.69 17.09 8.11
CA SER A 188 -12.58 17.34 6.96
C SER A 188 -12.25 18.65 6.23
N GLN A 189 -11.45 19.54 6.83
CA GLN A 189 -11.00 20.80 6.24
C GLN A 189 -9.71 20.63 5.42
N LEU A 190 -9.06 19.45 5.52
CA LEU A 190 -7.83 19.15 4.81
C LEU A 190 -8.14 18.62 3.41
N SER A 191 -7.49 19.14 2.39
CA SER A 191 -7.56 18.61 1.03
C SER A 191 -6.55 17.50 0.80
N GLU A 192 -5.32 17.67 1.31
CA GLU A 192 -4.23 16.70 1.14
C GLU A 192 -3.39 16.60 2.42
N VAL A 193 -2.84 15.41 2.67
CA VAL A 193 -1.84 15.16 3.71
C VAL A 193 -0.65 14.46 3.09
N ASP A 194 0.53 15.09 3.12
CA ASP A 194 1.77 14.55 2.58
C ASP A 194 2.63 13.92 3.69
N LEU A 195 2.93 12.65 3.50
CA LEU A 195 3.72 11.80 4.40
C LEU A 195 5.06 11.39 3.78
N SER A 196 5.52 12.10 2.75
CA SER A 196 6.79 11.79 2.07
C SER A 196 7.99 11.98 2.98
N ASP A 197 7.93 13.01 3.82
CA ASP A 197 8.96 13.31 4.81
C ASP A 197 8.64 12.61 6.14
N PRO A 198 9.52 11.73 6.64
CA PRO A 198 9.27 11.03 7.91
C PRO A 198 9.26 11.96 9.13
N ASP A 199 9.86 13.14 9.03
CA ASP A 199 10.02 14.09 10.13
C ASP A 199 9.00 15.24 10.07
N ASP A 200 8.17 15.28 9.02
CA ASP A 200 7.25 16.39 8.82
C ASP A 200 5.94 15.96 8.14
N VAL A 201 4.88 15.86 8.92
CA VAL A 201 3.53 15.75 8.38
C VAL A 201 3.11 17.10 7.82
N ARG A 202 2.84 17.15 6.52
CA ARG A 202 2.39 18.36 5.85
C ARG A 202 0.93 18.20 5.43
N ALA A 203 0.14 19.24 5.61
CA ALA A 203 -1.25 19.22 5.18
C ALA A 203 -1.59 20.46 4.36
N THR A 204 -2.39 20.28 3.34
CA THR A 204 -2.89 21.36 2.49
C THR A 204 -4.31 21.71 2.89
N VAL A 205 -4.57 22.98 3.08
CA VAL A 205 -5.89 23.53 3.37
C VAL A 205 -6.29 24.55 2.32
N PRO A 206 -7.55 24.58 1.87
CA PRO A 206 -8.03 25.65 1.02
C PRO A 206 -8.09 26.98 1.79
N ALA A 207 -7.46 28.02 1.27
CA ALA A 207 -7.42 29.33 1.87
C ALA A 207 -7.55 30.42 0.81
N ASN A 208 -8.59 31.24 0.88
CA ASN A 208 -8.83 32.41 0.00
C ASN A 208 -8.66 32.15 -1.51
N GLY A 209 -9.13 30.97 -1.98
CA GLY A 209 -9.07 30.59 -3.40
C GLY A 209 -7.72 30.03 -3.87
N SER A 210 -6.79 29.80 -2.95
CA SER A 210 -5.51 29.10 -3.17
C SER A 210 -5.33 28.01 -2.13
N ASP A 211 -4.38 27.11 -2.38
CA ASP A 211 -4.00 26.06 -1.45
C ASP A 211 -2.87 26.58 -0.54
N LEU A 212 -3.01 26.39 0.76
CA LEU A 212 -2.02 26.74 1.76
C LEU A 212 -1.42 25.48 2.37
N LEU A 213 -0.10 25.34 2.30
CA LEU A 213 0.64 24.23 2.87
C LEU A 213 1.01 24.50 4.33
N LEU A 214 0.62 23.61 5.22
CA LEU A 214 0.95 23.66 6.65
C LEU A 214 1.96 22.56 6.99
N HIS A 215 3.04 22.91 7.65
CA HIS A 215 4.04 21.99 8.18
C HIS A 215 3.75 21.72 9.65
N PHE A 216 3.40 20.49 9.97
CA PHE A 216 3.00 20.09 11.33
C PHE A 216 4.10 19.38 12.12
N GLY A 217 5.17 18.86 11.45
CA GLY A 217 6.17 18.01 12.11
C GLY A 217 5.60 16.66 12.55
N GLN A 218 6.01 16.19 13.73
CA GLN A 218 5.72 14.82 14.18
C GLN A 218 4.71 14.70 15.33
N GLU A 219 4.39 15.78 16.03
CA GLU A 219 3.60 15.78 17.28
C GLU A 219 2.85 17.08 17.50
N ASP A 220 2.00 17.13 18.54
CA ASP A 220 1.23 18.32 18.95
C ASP A 220 0.33 18.91 17.85
N PHE A 221 -0.22 18.08 17.01
CA PHE A 221 -0.92 18.49 15.79
C PHE A 221 -2.12 19.40 16.07
N LEU A 222 -2.94 19.08 17.08
CA LEU A 222 -4.08 19.92 17.46
C LEU A 222 -3.64 21.27 18.02
N ALA A 223 -2.59 21.32 18.83
CA ALA A 223 -2.07 22.57 19.36
C ALA A 223 -1.53 23.48 18.25
N ARG A 224 -0.80 22.90 17.30
CA ARG A 224 -0.29 23.61 16.11
C ARG A 224 -1.40 24.09 15.19
N TRP A 225 -2.44 23.29 15.01
CA TRP A 225 -3.63 23.72 14.28
C TRP A 225 -4.32 24.92 14.94
N ARG A 226 -4.50 24.89 16.26
CA ARG A 226 -5.10 26.01 17.01
C ARG A 226 -4.25 27.29 16.90
N ASN A 227 -2.94 27.16 16.96
CA ASN A 227 -2.04 28.28 16.73
C ASN A 227 -2.21 28.87 15.32
N TYR A 228 -2.27 28.01 14.30
CA TYR A 228 -2.59 28.43 12.93
C TYR A 228 -3.92 29.18 12.85
N GLN A 229 -5.00 28.62 13.41
CA GLN A 229 -6.32 29.25 13.39
C GLN A 229 -6.35 30.60 14.10
N ALA A 230 -5.64 30.76 15.20
CA ALA A 230 -5.59 32.01 15.95
C ALA A 230 -4.94 33.16 15.17
N HIS A 231 -4.05 32.88 14.24
CA HIS A 231 -3.24 33.88 13.58
C HIS A 231 -3.49 34.04 12.08
N ILE A 232 -4.15 33.08 11.43
CA ILE A 232 -4.29 33.06 9.95
C ILE A 232 -4.96 34.30 9.41
N ALA A 233 -5.99 34.84 10.08
CA ALA A 233 -6.69 36.03 9.64
C ALA A 233 -5.74 37.27 9.62
N GLN A 234 -4.88 37.39 10.61
CA GLN A 234 -3.86 38.47 10.68
C GLN A 234 -2.81 38.29 9.57
N TRP A 235 -2.30 37.06 9.38
CA TRP A 235 -1.29 36.81 8.36
C TRP A 235 -1.82 37.09 6.96
N GLN A 236 -3.07 36.72 6.67
CA GLN A 236 -3.72 36.97 5.38
C GLN A 236 -3.98 38.46 5.10
N GLN A 237 -4.20 39.26 6.15
CA GLN A 237 -4.28 40.71 6.00
C GLN A 237 -2.90 41.36 5.71
N GLN A 238 -1.86 40.78 6.26
CA GLN A 238 -0.50 41.31 6.13
C GLN A 238 0.20 40.83 4.84
N TYR A 239 -0.12 39.60 4.39
CA TYR A 239 0.51 38.94 3.25
C TYR A 239 -0.56 38.43 2.28
N SER A 240 -0.59 39.00 1.08
CA SER A 240 -1.63 38.70 0.08
C SER A 240 -1.59 37.28 -0.49
N HIS A 241 -0.41 36.63 -0.50
CA HIS A 241 -0.19 35.33 -1.12
C HIS A 241 0.67 34.40 -0.24
N LEU A 242 0.05 33.85 0.81
CA LEU A 242 0.72 32.84 1.63
C LEU A 242 0.77 31.50 0.89
N ALA A 243 1.96 30.94 0.72
CA ALA A 243 2.17 29.63 0.10
C ALA A 243 2.34 28.51 1.14
N SER A 244 3.06 28.78 2.23
CA SER A 244 3.16 27.81 3.32
C SER A 244 3.35 28.49 4.69
N VAL A 245 2.94 27.74 5.72
CA VAL A 245 3.11 28.10 7.14
C VAL A 245 3.80 26.96 7.85
N ASP A 246 4.94 27.22 8.44
CA ASP A 246 5.68 26.22 9.21
C ASP A 246 5.35 26.38 10.70
N LEU A 247 4.67 25.38 11.25
CA LEU A 247 4.17 25.33 12.63
C LEU A 247 5.04 24.45 13.54
N ARG A 248 6.17 23.96 13.06
CA ARG A 248 7.03 23.02 13.80
C ARG A 248 7.71 23.63 15.02
N TYR A 249 7.89 24.94 14.99
CA TYR A 249 8.60 25.65 16.04
C TYR A 249 7.61 26.19 17.09
N GLU A 250 7.93 25.98 18.38
CA GLU A 250 7.03 26.38 19.49
C GLU A 250 6.84 27.87 19.63
N ARG A 251 7.84 28.67 19.29
CA ARG A 251 7.88 30.15 19.54
C ARG A 251 7.91 30.96 18.27
N GLU A 252 8.10 30.36 17.14
CA GLU A 252 8.26 31.04 15.86
C GLU A 252 7.41 30.35 14.82
N VAL A 253 6.77 31.11 13.96
CA VAL A 253 6.06 30.61 12.79
C VAL A 253 6.75 31.18 11.57
N VAL A 254 7.21 30.30 10.67
CA VAL A 254 7.85 30.72 9.43
C VAL A 254 6.81 30.75 8.32
N LEU A 255 6.62 31.94 7.75
CA LEU A 255 5.70 32.17 6.64
C LEU A 255 6.47 32.23 5.33
N LYS A 256 6.01 31.48 4.33
CA LYS A 256 6.52 31.56 2.97
C LYS A 256 5.46 32.18 2.07
N ILE A 257 5.84 33.25 1.39
CA ILE A 257 4.98 33.96 0.44
C ILE A 257 5.21 33.34 -0.95
N ALA A 258 4.14 33.11 -1.71
CA ALA A 258 4.26 32.75 -3.12
C ALA A 258 4.93 33.95 -3.83
N SER A 259 6.10 33.74 -4.39
CA SER A 259 6.69 34.72 -5.29
C SER A 259 5.81 34.74 -6.54
N ASP A 260 5.18 35.88 -6.82
CA ASP A 260 4.69 36.11 -8.17
C ASP A 260 5.85 35.82 -9.09
N SER A 261 5.70 34.87 -9.98
CA SER A 261 6.71 34.56 -10.98
C SER A 261 6.96 35.84 -11.78
N VAL A 262 8.02 36.56 -11.40
CA VAL A 262 8.59 37.58 -12.29
C VAL A 262 8.92 36.80 -13.56
N PRO A 263 8.28 37.11 -14.72
CA PRO A 263 8.69 36.48 -15.96
C PRO A 263 10.19 36.68 -16.08
N ALA A 264 10.92 35.61 -16.34
CA ALA A 264 12.35 35.66 -16.53
C ALA A 264 12.66 36.87 -17.45
N PRO A 265 13.61 37.76 -17.09
CA PRO A 265 13.94 38.89 -17.96
C PRO A 265 14.24 38.31 -19.34
N GLU A 266 13.46 38.74 -20.31
CA GLU A 266 13.70 38.40 -21.72
C GLU A 266 15.18 38.59 -21.97
N ALA A 267 15.86 37.52 -22.37
CA ALA A 267 17.24 37.55 -22.76
C ALA A 267 17.35 38.59 -23.87
N ASN A 268 17.97 39.69 -23.53
CA ASN A 268 18.32 40.76 -24.49
C ASN A 268 18.94 40.10 -25.74
N PRO A 269 18.42 40.31 -26.93
CA PRO A 269 19.00 39.69 -28.11
C PRO A 269 20.44 40.16 -28.25
N SER A 270 21.35 39.22 -28.18
CA SER A 270 22.79 39.47 -28.46
C SER A 270 22.95 40.25 -29.75
N PRO A 271 23.81 41.30 -29.81
CA PRO A 271 24.02 42.05 -31.00
C PRO A 271 24.60 41.14 -32.10
N LYS A 272 23.92 41.15 -33.23
CA LYS A 272 24.27 40.47 -34.49
C LYS A 272 25.69 40.88 -34.91
N PRO A 273 26.63 39.97 -35.21
CA PRO A 273 27.93 40.34 -35.74
C PRO A 273 27.76 40.99 -37.11
N ALA A 274 28.39 42.14 -37.28
CA ALA A 274 28.44 42.88 -38.55
C ALA A 274 29.05 42.02 -39.66
N GLN A 275 28.38 42.03 -40.80
CA GLN A 275 28.88 41.49 -42.06
C GLN A 275 30.12 42.27 -42.52
N ALA A 276 31.25 41.59 -42.66
CA ALA A 276 32.40 42.08 -43.47
C ALA A 276 32.35 41.38 -44.81
N SER A 277 32.29 42.21 -45.84
CA SER A 277 32.29 41.85 -47.27
C SER A 277 33.62 41.27 -47.73
N PRO A 278 33.65 40.63 -48.91
CA PRO A 278 34.69 39.70 -49.30
C PRO A 278 35.84 40.33 -50.09
N GLN A 279 37.02 39.83 -49.89
CA GLN A 279 38.09 40.01 -50.90
C GLN A 279 38.86 38.71 -51.24
N ALA A 280 39.10 38.62 -52.47
CA ALA A 280 39.45 37.56 -53.41
C ALA A 280 40.74 36.78 -53.17
N SER A 281 40.70 35.59 -53.72
CA SER A 281 41.73 34.90 -54.52
C SER A 281 43.09 34.52 -53.90
N HIS A 282 43.37 33.23 -53.78
CA HIS A 282 44.36 32.55 -54.68
C HIS A 282 44.39 31.02 -54.34
N LYS A 283 43.98 30.26 -55.33
CA LYS A 283 44.66 29.14 -56.05
C LYS A 283 45.30 28.01 -55.20
N ALA A 284 44.76 26.83 -55.39
CA ALA A 284 45.24 25.47 -55.05
C ALA A 284 46.61 25.18 -55.70
N PRO A 285 47.31 24.05 -55.45
CA PRO A 285 46.74 22.69 -55.64
C PRO A 285 47.32 21.58 -54.75
N ALA A 286 46.52 20.46 -54.69
CA ALA A 286 46.87 19.02 -54.73
C ALA A 286 47.95 18.47 -53.74
N GLU A 287 47.83 17.32 -53.13
CA GLU A 287 47.51 15.96 -53.47
C GLU A 287 47.89 15.04 -52.32
N HIS A 288 47.35 13.83 -52.36
CA HIS A 288 47.69 12.60 -51.68
C HIS A 288 47.22 12.46 -50.21
N GLY A 289 46.36 11.61 -49.94
CA GLY A 289 46.24 10.19 -50.24
C GLY A 289 46.59 9.38 -48.99
N ALA A 290 45.65 8.75 -48.38
CA ALA A 290 45.69 7.39 -47.88
C ALA A 290 44.77 7.14 -46.66
N LYS A 291 43.82 6.28 -46.88
CA LYS A 291 43.09 5.43 -45.91
C LYS A 291 44.04 4.36 -45.38
N PRO A 292 43.59 3.43 -44.55
CA PRO A 292 43.02 3.43 -43.19
C PRO A 292 43.82 2.53 -42.24
N HIS A 293 43.59 2.59 -40.98
CA HIS A 293 43.86 1.41 -40.14
C HIS A 293 43.02 1.39 -38.90
N ASN A 294 42.16 0.36 -38.85
CA ASN A 294 41.61 -0.21 -37.65
C ASN A 294 42.61 -1.25 -37.10
N PRO A 295 42.77 -1.44 -35.84
CA PRO A 295 42.46 -2.74 -35.26
C PRO A 295 41.81 -2.71 -33.87
N GLN A 296 40.80 -3.56 -33.71
CA GLN A 296 40.42 -4.29 -32.53
C GLN A 296 41.51 -5.34 -32.16
N PRO A 297 41.35 -6.16 -31.08
CA PRO A 297 41.14 -5.99 -29.63
C PRO A 297 42.19 -6.75 -28.82
N ALA A 298 42.23 -6.58 -27.53
CA ALA A 298 42.80 -7.57 -26.59
C ALA A 298 42.10 -7.40 -25.21
N LYS A 299 41.33 -8.30 -24.74
CA LYS A 299 41.43 -9.61 -24.03
C LYS A 299 42.40 -9.62 -22.83
N HIS A 300 41.83 -10.18 -21.80
CA HIS A 300 42.31 -10.92 -20.64
C HIS A 300 42.23 -10.17 -19.28
N THR A 301 41.33 -10.57 -18.47
CA THR A 301 41.08 -11.72 -17.54
C THR A 301 41.72 -11.52 -16.16
N PRO A 302 41.01 -12.02 -15.11
CA PRO A 302 41.20 -11.73 -13.68
C PRO A 302 42.18 -12.72 -13.03
N PRO A 303 42.27 -13.00 -11.75
CA PRO A 303 41.59 -12.68 -10.49
C PRO A 303 42.53 -12.47 -9.31
N ALA A 304 41.97 -12.16 -8.12
CA ALA A 304 42.47 -12.60 -6.81
C ALA A 304 41.40 -12.33 -5.75
N LYS A 305 40.83 -13.32 -5.23
CA LYS A 305 40.88 -14.12 -3.99
C LYS A 305 40.97 -13.31 -2.69
N ALA A 306 39.85 -13.40 -1.99
CA ALA A 306 39.65 -13.84 -0.62
C ALA A 306 40.55 -13.25 0.49
N HIS A 307 39.88 -12.64 1.45
CA HIS A 307 40.26 -12.74 2.86
C HIS A 307 39.00 -12.76 3.73
N GLU A 308 38.82 -13.87 4.39
CA GLU A 308 37.89 -14.19 5.45
C GLU A 308 38.49 -13.71 6.79
N PRO A 309 37.72 -13.16 7.74
CA PRO A 309 38.17 -12.83 9.07
C PRO A 309 37.86 -13.96 10.08
N PRO A 310 38.62 -14.09 11.14
CA PRO A 310 38.38 -15.13 12.12
C PRO A 310 37.41 -14.70 13.23
N ALA A 311 36.67 -15.69 13.69
CA ALA A 311 35.85 -15.69 14.90
C ALA A 311 36.68 -15.52 16.18
N LYS A 312 36.13 -14.83 17.19
CA LYS A 312 36.41 -15.03 18.63
C LYS A 312 35.20 -14.65 19.43
N SER A 313 34.47 -15.59 19.97
CA SER A 313 34.56 -16.21 21.31
C SER A 313 33.96 -15.36 22.43
N HIS A 314 32.83 -15.88 22.95
CA HIS A 314 32.28 -15.66 24.30
C HIS A 314 33.31 -15.91 25.40
N PRO A 315 33.16 -15.42 26.63
CA PRO A 315 32.24 -15.93 27.63
C PRO A 315 31.67 -14.83 28.56
N GLY A 316 30.58 -14.98 29.26
CA GLY A 316 30.20 -15.84 30.33
C GLY A 316 29.36 -15.10 31.35
N ARG A 317 28.19 -15.65 31.69
CA ARG A 317 27.67 -16.00 33.03
C ARG A 317 27.45 -14.91 34.10
N VAL A 318 26.16 -14.52 34.39
CA VAL A 318 25.32 -14.93 35.57
C VAL A 318 25.81 -14.51 36.98
N PRO A 319 25.01 -14.34 38.05
CA PRO A 319 23.60 -13.95 38.29
C PRO A 319 23.41 -12.97 39.47
N ALA A 320 22.27 -12.46 39.66
CA ALA A 320 21.49 -12.37 40.91
C ALA A 320 20.09 -11.88 40.58
#